data_10370d36974770b0a490ea937e256eb1
#
_entry.id   10370d36974770b0a490ea937e256eb1
#
_cell.length_a   1.000
_cell.length_b   1.000
_cell.length_c   1.000
_cell.angle_alpha   90.00
_cell.angle_beta   90.00
_cell.angle_gamma   90.00
#
_symmetry.space_group_name_H-M   'P 1'
#
loop_
_entity.id
_entity.type
_entity.pdbx_description
1 polymer ?
#
loop_
_entity_poly.entity_id
_entity_poly.type
_entity_poly.pdbx_seq_one_letter_code
_entity_poly.pdbx_strand_id
1 'polypeptide(L)'
;GVLARMDRKRLVAIRTGIEAQIESAAGFLYVREIARASARLEGLVFGPGDFAASMQMPASSIGELDEHDAAYPGHRYHAVMLTIVAAARANGLRCMDGPYAGYKDTAGLIRACQIAPALGFDGKQCIHPAQLATVNAAFSPSAEEVARATALVKAYEAATAEGRGAAT
;
A
#
# COMPACT_ATOMS: atom_id res chain seq x y z
N GLY A 1 -0.82 0.87 -28.17
CA GLY A 1 -1.29 1.86 -27.24
C GLY A 1 -0.20 2.88 -26.85
N VAL A 2 -0.52 3.86 -26.02
CA VAL A 2 0.40 4.94 -25.61
C VAL A 2 1.66 4.40 -24.93
N LEU A 3 1.50 3.48 -23.98
CA LEU A 3 2.61 2.86 -23.25
C LEU A 3 3.58 2.11 -24.18
N ALA A 4 3.05 1.37 -25.16
CA ALA A 4 3.89 0.68 -26.14
C ALA A 4 4.67 1.64 -27.05
N ARG A 5 4.19 2.87 -27.25
CA ARG A 5 4.93 3.94 -27.93
C ARG A 5 6.02 4.55 -27.05
N MET A 6 5.76 4.69 -25.75
CA MET A 6 6.76 5.14 -24.79
C MET A 6 7.92 4.16 -24.68
N ASP A 7 7.63 2.86 -24.61
CA ASP A 7 8.66 1.81 -24.56
C ASP A 7 9.55 1.81 -25.81
N ARG A 8 8.96 2.02 -26.99
CA ARG A 8 9.72 2.09 -28.26
C ARG A 8 10.62 3.32 -28.39
N LYS A 9 10.26 4.42 -27.73
CA LYS A 9 11.09 5.64 -27.70
C LYS A 9 12.24 5.56 -26.70
N ARG A 10 12.11 4.71 -25.68
CA ARG A 10 13.19 4.37 -24.77
C ARG A 10 13.96 3.22 -25.40
N LEU A 11 15.19 3.44 -25.83
CA LEU A 11 16.14 2.41 -26.32
C LEU A 11 16.54 1.38 -25.25
N VAL A 12 15.63 1.03 -24.36
CA VAL A 12 15.86 0.13 -23.23
C VAL A 12 14.79 -0.95 -23.23
N ALA A 13 15.20 -2.19 -23.07
CA ALA A 13 14.32 -3.37 -22.97
C ALA A 13 13.43 -3.39 -21.71
N ILE A 14 13.28 -2.28 -21.01
CA ILE A 14 12.48 -2.16 -19.78
C ILE A 14 11.04 -1.79 -20.18
N ARG A 15 10.14 -2.70 -19.88
CA ARG A 15 8.70 -2.49 -20.04
C ARG A 15 8.19 -1.54 -18.95
N THR A 16 7.54 -0.43 -19.31
CA THR A 16 6.94 0.51 -18.35
C THR A 16 5.77 -0.17 -17.64
N GLY A 17 5.82 -0.28 -16.32
CA GLY A 17 4.74 -0.75 -15.47
C GLY A 17 3.64 0.30 -15.27
N ILE A 18 2.55 -0.08 -14.63
CA ILE A 18 1.41 0.76 -14.29
C ILE A 18 1.16 0.62 -12.78
N GLU A 19 0.96 1.73 -12.10
CA GLU A 19 0.33 1.78 -10.79
C GLU A 19 -1.02 2.46 -10.96
N ALA A 20 -2.11 1.80 -10.50
CA ALA A 20 -3.46 2.34 -10.59
C ALA A 20 -3.86 2.95 -9.26
N GLN A 21 -4.25 4.23 -9.26
CA GLN A 21 -4.71 4.92 -8.07
C GLN A 21 -6.23 4.75 -7.91
N ILE A 22 -6.63 4.22 -6.77
CA ILE A 22 -8.02 4.02 -6.37
C ILE A 22 -8.45 5.20 -5.52
N GLU A 23 -9.13 6.14 -6.15
CA GLU A 23 -9.43 7.45 -5.56
C GLU A 23 -10.85 7.95 -5.89
N SER A 24 -11.74 7.03 -6.28
CA SER A 24 -13.13 7.36 -6.54
C SER A 24 -14.05 6.23 -6.11
N ALA A 25 -15.33 6.55 -5.86
CA ALA A 25 -16.36 5.56 -5.57
C ALA A 25 -16.43 4.47 -6.66
N ALA A 26 -16.39 4.86 -7.94
CA ALA A 26 -16.39 3.91 -9.05
C ALA A 26 -15.12 3.06 -9.06
N GLY A 27 -13.92 3.66 -8.87
CA GLY A 27 -12.65 2.94 -8.78
C GLY A 27 -12.66 1.91 -7.65
N PHE A 28 -13.23 2.25 -6.51
CA PHE A 28 -13.38 1.34 -5.38
C PHE A 28 -14.30 0.17 -5.71
N LEU A 29 -15.48 0.42 -6.28
CA LEU A 29 -16.43 -0.63 -6.63
C LEU A 29 -15.88 -1.60 -7.70
N TYR A 30 -15.04 -1.12 -8.61
CA TYR A 30 -14.41 -1.90 -9.69
C TYR A 30 -12.95 -2.27 -9.41
N VAL A 31 -12.49 -2.21 -8.16
CA VAL A 31 -11.08 -2.47 -7.83
C VAL A 31 -10.62 -3.87 -8.22
N ARG A 32 -11.50 -4.86 -8.17
CA ARG A 32 -11.20 -6.26 -8.57
C ARG A 32 -10.94 -6.40 -10.07
N GLU A 33 -11.72 -5.69 -10.86
CA GLU A 33 -11.59 -5.63 -12.32
C GLU A 33 -10.34 -4.83 -12.71
N ILE A 34 -10.11 -3.70 -12.04
CA ILE A 34 -8.92 -2.87 -12.23
C ILE A 34 -7.66 -3.70 -11.95
N ALA A 35 -7.62 -4.46 -10.83
CA ALA A 35 -6.48 -5.28 -10.44
C ALA A 35 -6.09 -6.34 -11.49
N ARG A 36 -6.98 -6.66 -12.43
CA ARG A 36 -6.78 -7.66 -13.51
C ARG A 36 -6.75 -7.06 -14.90
N ALA A 37 -6.91 -5.75 -15.03
CA ALA A 37 -7.13 -5.10 -16.32
C ALA A 37 -5.92 -5.15 -17.27
N SER A 38 -4.71 -5.35 -16.74
CA SER A 38 -3.49 -5.35 -17.55
C SER A 38 -2.38 -6.20 -16.92
N ALA A 39 -1.69 -6.99 -17.75
CA ALA A 39 -0.45 -7.66 -17.34
C ALA A 39 0.73 -6.70 -17.08
N ARG A 40 0.54 -5.40 -17.29
CA ARG A 40 1.49 -4.33 -16.96
C ARG A 40 1.20 -3.66 -15.62
N LEU A 41 0.08 -4.01 -14.97
CA LEU A 41 -0.26 -3.48 -13.66
C LEU A 41 0.68 -4.10 -12.62
N GLU A 42 1.36 -3.27 -11.85
CA GLU A 42 2.34 -3.67 -10.85
C GLU A 42 1.89 -3.31 -9.43
N GLY A 43 0.96 -2.37 -9.31
CA GLY A 43 0.50 -1.91 -8.00
C GLY A 43 -0.83 -1.20 -8.02
N LEU A 44 -1.47 -1.18 -6.85
CA LEU A 44 -2.60 -0.34 -6.52
C LEU A 44 -2.17 0.69 -5.48
N VAL A 45 -2.71 1.89 -5.60
CA VAL A 45 -2.42 3.02 -4.70
C VAL A 45 -3.74 3.55 -4.17
N PHE A 46 -3.85 3.81 -2.87
CA PHE A 46 -5.02 4.49 -2.31
C PHE A 46 -4.89 6.00 -2.41
N GLY A 47 -5.88 6.69 -2.94
CA GLY A 47 -5.96 8.16 -3.04
C GLY A 47 -7.00 8.73 -2.06
N PRO A 48 -6.66 8.98 -0.77
CA PRO A 48 -7.64 9.35 0.26
C PRO A 48 -8.35 10.69 0.00
N GLY A 49 -7.67 11.68 -0.58
CA GLY A 49 -8.24 13.00 -0.81
C GLY A 49 -9.37 13.00 -1.83
N ASP A 50 -9.08 12.53 -3.04
CA ASP A 50 -10.08 12.46 -4.11
C ASP A 50 -11.15 11.41 -3.82
N PHE A 51 -10.78 10.32 -3.10
CA PHE A 51 -11.75 9.34 -2.62
C PHE A 51 -12.78 9.98 -1.68
N ALA A 52 -12.33 10.78 -0.69
CA ALA A 52 -13.24 11.49 0.22
C ALA A 52 -14.16 12.44 -0.55
N ALA A 53 -13.64 13.21 -1.51
CA ALA A 53 -14.42 14.08 -2.37
C ALA A 53 -15.45 13.29 -3.21
N SER A 54 -15.03 12.20 -3.84
CA SER A 54 -15.91 11.33 -4.64
C SER A 54 -17.04 10.68 -3.81
N MET A 55 -16.77 10.39 -2.54
CA MET A 55 -17.73 9.82 -1.59
C MET A 55 -18.56 10.88 -0.86
N GLN A 56 -18.30 12.18 -1.11
CA GLN A 56 -18.91 13.31 -0.39
C GLN A 56 -18.66 13.23 1.14
N MET A 57 -17.51 12.68 1.54
CA MET A 57 -17.12 12.60 2.94
C MET A 57 -16.60 13.94 3.43
N PRO A 58 -16.94 14.38 4.66
CA PRO A 58 -16.27 15.52 5.26
C PRO A 58 -14.78 15.16 5.50
N ALA A 59 -13.89 15.99 5.02
CA ALA A 59 -12.46 15.87 5.21
C ALA A 59 -11.81 17.23 5.31
N SER A 60 -11.01 17.45 6.33
CA SER A 60 -10.28 18.71 6.56
C SER A 60 -8.89 18.69 5.95
N SER A 61 -8.30 17.49 5.75
CA SER A 61 -6.96 17.31 5.20
C SER A 61 -6.80 15.93 4.55
N ILE A 62 -5.68 15.70 3.87
CA ILE A 62 -5.39 14.45 3.15
C ILE A 62 -4.49 13.57 4.00
N GLY A 63 -5.03 12.41 4.40
CA GLY A 63 -4.31 11.40 5.19
C GLY A 63 -4.14 11.74 6.67
N GLU A 64 -4.60 12.91 7.12
CA GLU A 64 -4.64 13.30 8.52
C GLU A 64 -5.93 12.82 9.18
N LEU A 65 -5.85 12.47 10.47
CA LEU A 65 -7.02 12.17 11.28
C LEU A 65 -7.67 13.48 11.74
N ASP A 66 -8.99 13.55 11.71
CA ASP A 66 -9.78 14.69 12.15
C ASP A 66 -10.90 14.27 13.13
N GLU A 67 -11.77 15.22 13.51
CA GLU A 67 -12.86 14.96 14.45
C GLU A 67 -13.86 13.90 13.95
N HIS A 68 -13.98 13.71 12.64
CA HIS A 68 -14.86 12.69 12.06
C HIS A 68 -14.28 11.27 12.23
N ASP A 69 -12.94 11.13 12.28
CA ASP A 69 -12.32 9.84 12.58
C ASP A 69 -12.56 9.44 14.04
N ALA A 70 -12.62 10.40 14.97
CA ALA A 70 -12.96 10.14 16.36
C ALA A 70 -14.41 9.67 16.55
N ALA A 71 -15.33 10.11 15.68
CA ALA A 71 -16.73 9.71 15.70
C ALA A 71 -16.96 8.30 15.11
N TYR A 72 -16.06 7.82 14.26
CA TYR A 72 -16.16 6.50 13.64
C TYR A 72 -15.28 5.49 14.42
N PRO A 73 -15.85 4.40 14.96
CA PRO A 73 -15.07 3.41 15.69
C PRO A 73 -14.00 2.75 14.81
N GLY A 74 -12.74 3.05 15.09
CA GLY A 74 -11.60 2.60 14.33
C GLY A 74 -11.09 3.66 13.33
N HIS A 75 -11.11 3.36 12.04
CA HIS A 75 -10.61 4.24 10.98
C HIS A 75 -11.61 4.26 9.81
N ARG A 76 -12.12 5.43 9.43
CA ARG A 76 -13.21 5.54 8.44
C ARG A 76 -12.84 5.06 7.03
N TYR A 77 -11.56 4.99 6.69
CA TYR A 77 -11.07 4.40 5.46
C TYR A 77 -10.77 2.89 5.57
N HIS A 78 -10.98 2.28 6.73
CA HIS A 78 -10.63 0.87 6.98
C HIS A 78 -11.17 -0.06 5.89
N ALA A 79 -12.45 0.02 5.58
CA ALA A 79 -13.09 -0.87 4.61
C ALA A 79 -12.50 -0.74 3.20
N VAL A 80 -12.26 0.49 2.74
CA VAL A 80 -11.69 0.73 1.41
C VAL A 80 -10.23 0.31 1.36
N MET A 81 -9.43 0.65 2.36
CA MET A 81 -8.01 0.28 2.44
C MET A 81 -7.84 -1.24 2.44
N LEU A 82 -8.57 -1.95 3.28
CA LEU A 82 -8.52 -3.42 3.34
C LEU A 82 -8.97 -4.07 2.03
N THR A 83 -9.99 -3.52 1.36
CA THR A 83 -10.47 -4.03 0.07
C THR A 83 -9.41 -3.85 -1.03
N ILE A 84 -8.72 -2.70 -1.07
CA ILE A 84 -7.63 -2.45 -2.03
C ILE A 84 -6.47 -3.43 -1.79
N VAL A 85 -6.06 -3.62 -0.53
CA VAL A 85 -5.02 -4.60 -0.18
C VAL A 85 -5.43 -6.00 -0.60
N ALA A 86 -6.65 -6.44 -0.30
CA ALA A 86 -7.13 -7.76 -0.69
C ALA A 86 -7.14 -7.95 -2.22
N ALA A 87 -7.56 -6.93 -2.97
CA ALA A 87 -7.54 -6.97 -4.44
C ALA A 87 -6.11 -7.03 -4.98
N ALA A 88 -5.16 -6.29 -4.40
CA ALA A 88 -3.76 -6.32 -4.76
C ALA A 88 -3.15 -7.70 -4.50
N ARG A 89 -3.31 -8.24 -3.29
CA ARG A 89 -2.75 -9.55 -2.90
C ARG A 89 -3.30 -10.70 -3.73
N ALA A 90 -4.61 -10.70 -4.01
CA ALA A 90 -5.23 -11.71 -4.86
C ALA A 90 -4.68 -11.75 -6.31
N ASN A 91 -3.98 -10.70 -6.75
CA ASN A 91 -3.42 -10.56 -8.10
C ASN A 91 -1.90 -10.39 -8.11
N GLY A 92 -1.21 -10.59 -6.98
CA GLY A 92 0.26 -10.48 -6.88
C GLY A 92 0.77 -9.05 -7.07
N LEU A 93 -0.06 -8.03 -6.81
CA LEU A 93 0.29 -6.62 -6.97
C LEU A 93 0.83 -6.03 -5.66
N ARG A 94 1.69 -5.03 -5.78
CA ARG A 94 2.05 -4.14 -4.65
C ARG A 94 0.86 -3.26 -4.27
N CYS A 95 0.81 -2.82 -3.02
CA CYS A 95 -0.22 -1.92 -2.52
C CYS A 95 0.41 -0.77 -1.75
N MET A 96 0.16 0.46 -2.19
CA MET A 96 0.72 1.67 -1.59
C MET A 96 -0.40 2.48 -0.95
N ASP A 97 -0.18 2.91 0.29
CA ASP A 97 -1.04 3.88 0.95
C ASP A 97 -0.86 5.28 0.38
N GLY A 98 -1.87 6.11 0.53
CA GLY A 98 -1.91 7.48 0.01
C GLY A 98 -1.02 8.46 0.78
N PRO A 99 -0.91 9.71 0.30
CA PRO A 99 -0.06 10.72 0.90
C PRO A 99 -0.60 11.23 2.24
N TYR A 100 0.31 11.83 3.02
CA TYR A 100 0.03 12.60 4.22
C TYR A 100 0.35 14.08 3.94
N ALA A 101 -0.65 14.96 4.00
CA ALA A 101 -0.49 16.35 3.57
C ALA A 101 0.36 17.18 4.56
N GLY A 102 0.27 16.90 5.84
CA GLY A 102 1.00 17.61 6.89
C GLY A 102 2.50 17.35 6.91
N TYR A 103 3.23 17.67 5.84
CA TYR A 103 4.65 17.31 5.69
C TYR A 103 5.59 17.89 6.77
N LYS A 104 5.13 18.89 7.54
CA LYS A 104 5.85 19.45 8.71
C LYS A 104 5.48 18.75 10.02
N ASP A 105 4.40 17.98 10.05
CA ASP A 105 3.94 17.23 11.23
C ASP A 105 4.49 15.80 11.19
N THR A 106 5.73 15.65 11.63
CA THR A 106 6.38 14.33 11.73
C THR A 106 5.64 13.38 12.68
N ALA A 107 5.08 13.89 13.78
CA ALA A 107 4.37 13.05 14.75
C ALA A 107 3.08 12.50 14.18
N GLY A 108 2.30 13.30 13.45
CA GLY A 108 1.11 12.86 12.72
C GLY A 108 1.45 11.86 11.61
N LEU A 109 2.52 12.10 10.86
CA LEU A 109 2.99 11.15 9.85
C LEU A 109 3.35 9.79 10.45
N ILE A 110 4.04 9.76 11.61
CA ILE A 110 4.37 8.51 12.32
C ILE A 110 3.08 7.76 12.69
N ARG A 111 2.08 8.46 13.25
CA ARG A 111 0.77 7.83 13.58
C ARG A 111 0.07 7.28 12.35
N ALA A 112 0.04 8.04 11.25
CA ALA A 112 -0.54 7.59 9.99
C ALA A 112 0.18 6.35 9.43
N CYS A 113 1.50 6.28 9.57
CA CYS A 113 2.30 5.12 9.17
C CYS A 113 2.12 3.88 10.04
N GLN A 114 1.42 3.94 11.17
CA GLN A 114 1.10 2.76 11.99
C GLN A 114 -0.08 1.96 11.41
N ILE A 115 -0.99 2.61 10.72
CA ILE A 115 -2.23 2.01 10.20
C ILE A 115 -1.96 1.19 8.93
N ALA A 116 -1.29 1.76 7.96
CA ALA A 116 -1.12 1.15 6.65
C ALA A 116 -0.35 -0.18 6.68
N PRO A 117 0.81 -0.32 7.37
CA PRO A 117 1.48 -1.62 7.50
C PRO A 117 0.62 -2.66 8.21
N ALA A 118 -0.15 -2.26 9.23
CA ALA A 118 -1.04 -3.15 9.95
C ALA A 118 -2.18 -3.71 9.08
N LEU A 119 -2.58 -2.99 8.03
CA LEU A 119 -3.53 -3.43 7.02
C LEU A 119 -2.89 -4.21 5.86
N GLY A 120 -1.55 -4.28 5.81
CA GLY A 120 -0.82 -5.01 4.78
C GLY A 120 -0.39 -4.20 3.57
N PHE A 121 -0.30 -2.88 3.66
CA PHE A 121 0.33 -2.06 2.62
C PHE A 121 1.84 -2.25 2.59
N ASP A 122 2.45 -2.13 1.41
CA ASP A 122 3.89 -2.28 1.18
C ASP A 122 4.66 -0.97 1.35
N GLY A 123 3.96 0.16 1.36
CA GLY A 123 4.55 1.49 1.45
C GLY A 123 3.51 2.59 1.47
N LYS A 124 3.99 3.83 1.40
CA LYS A 124 3.16 5.04 1.42
C LYS A 124 3.71 6.08 0.44
N GLN A 125 2.83 6.79 -0.26
CA GLN A 125 3.23 7.92 -1.09
C GLN A 125 3.79 9.05 -0.22
N CYS A 126 4.92 9.62 -0.66
CA CYS A 126 5.52 10.79 -0.06
C CYS A 126 5.37 11.98 -1.02
N ILE A 127 4.90 13.11 -0.50
CA ILE A 127 4.77 14.37 -1.26
C ILE A 127 5.91 15.35 -0.97
N HIS A 128 6.78 15.04 0.00
CA HIS A 128 7.91 15.87 0.37
C HIS A 128 9.10 15.01 0.82
N PRO A 129 10.36 15.37 0.47
CA PRO A 129 11.55 14.60 0.86
C PRO A 129 11.71 14.38 2.37
N ALA A 130 11.25 15.32 3.21
CA ALA A 130 11.30 15.18 4.67
C ALA A 130 10.49 13.99 5.22
N GLN A 131 9.58 13.42 4.44
CA GLN A 131 8.76 12.27 4.83
C GLN A 131 9.48 10.93 4.62
N LEU A 132 10.49 10.89 3.75
CA LEU A 132 11.11 9.63 3.29
C LEU A 132 11.69 8.81 4.43
N ALA A 133 12.44 9.42 5.34
CA ALA A 133 13.08 8.71 6.44
C ALA A 133 12.04 8.04 7.36
N THR A 134 10.97 8.78 7.72
CA THR A 134 9.89 8.28 8.57
C THR A 134 9.12 7.15 7.89
N VAL A 135 8.76 7.33 6.62
CA VAL A 135 8.02 6.30 5.87
C VAL A 135 8.87 5.04 5.69
N ASN A 136 10.13 5.17 5.28
CA ASN A 136 11.04 4.03 5.14
C ASN A 136 11.20 3.26 6.46
N ALA A 137 11.34 3.96 7.58
CA ALA A 137 11.44 3.31 8.89
C ALA A 137 10.18 2.52 9.25
N ALA A 138 9.00 3.07 8.95
CA ALA A 138 7.72 2.43 9.27
C ALA A 138 7.41 1.19 8.42
N PHE A 139 7.91 1.14 7.19
CA PHE A 139 7.67 0.03 6.25
C PHE A 139 8.87 -0.92 6.12
N SER A 140 9.92 -0.71 6.90
CA SER A 140 11.07 -1.62 6.95
C SER A 140 10.93 -2.58 8.14
N PRO A 141 11.20 -3.88 7.95
CA PRO A 141 11.20 -4.82 9.07
C PRO A 141 12.32 -4.48 10.06
N SER A 142 12.04 -4.65 11.34
CA SER A 142 13.05 -4.53 12.40
C SER A 142 14.10 -5.67 12.31
N ALA A 143 15.26 -5.44 12.90
CA ALA A 143 16.30 -6.48 12.96
C ALA A 143 15.81 -7.77 13.68
N GLU A 144 14.94 -7.62 14.68
CA GLU A 144 14.32 -8.74 15.40
C GLU A 144 13.36 -9.54 14.50
N GLU A 145 12.51 -8.86 13.73
CA GLU A 145 11.61 -9.51 12.77
C GLU A 145 12.38 -10.25 11.69
N VAL A 146 13.45 -9.67 11.16
CA VAL A 146 14.34 -10.31 10.19
C VAL A 146 14.98 -11.55 10.79
N ALA A 147 15.51 -11.46 12.02
CA ALA A 147 16.14 -12.59 12.70
C ALA A 147 15.14 -13.73 12.95
N ARG A 148 13.93 -13.40 13.42
CA ARG A 148 12.85 -14.36 13.64
C ARG A 148 12.41 -15.04 12.34
N ALA A 149 12.18 -14.27 11.29
CA ALA A 149 11.82 -14.82 9.98
C ALA A 149 12.91 -15.73 9.42
N THR A 150 14.18 -15.32 9.53
CA THR A 150 15.32 -16.13 9.11
C THR A 150 15.41 -17.46 9.87
N ALA A 151 15.19 -17.46 11.19
CA ALA A 151 15.16 -18.66 12.00
C ALA A 151 14.02 -19.61 11.59
N LEU A 152 12.83 -19.06 11.32
CA LEU A 152 11.67 -19.83 10.87
C LEU A 152 11.92 -20.50 9.51
N VAL A 153 12.48 -19.77 8.54
CA VAL A 153 12.83 -20.30 7.22
C VAL A 153 13.81 -21.46 7.36
N LYS A 154 14.90 -21.29 8.15
CA LYS A 154 15.88 -22.36 8.38
C LYS A 154 15.27 -23.60 9.04
N ALA A 155 14.38 -23.40 10.02
CA ALA A 155 13.68 -24.51 10.67
C ALA A 155 12.76 -25.26 9.69
N TYR A 156 12.06 -24.54 8.83
CA TYR A 156 11.22 -25.13 7.79
C TYR A 156 12.03 -25.93 6.76
N GLU A 157 13.15 -25.36 6.27
CA GLU A 157 14.06 -26.06 5.34
C GLU A 157 14.62 -27.36 5.94
N ALA A 158 15.04 -27.33 7.22
CA ALA A 158 15.51 -28.51 7.93
C ALA A 158 14.41 -29.59 8.08
N ALA A 159 13.19 -29.17 8.49
CA ALA A 159 12.05 -30.07 8.62
C ALA A 159 11.65 -30.71 7.28
N THR A 160 11.70 -29.92 6.20
CA THR A 160 11.40 -30.41 4.85
C THR A 160 12.46 -31.42 4.38
N ALA A 161 13.74 -31.17 4.64
CA ALA A 161 14.84 -32.10 4.30
C ALA A 161 14.73 -33.43 5.04
N GLU A 162 14.13 -33.44 6.24
CA GLU A 162 13.85 -34.65 7.03
C GLU A 162 12.51 -35.33 6.69
N GLY A 163 11.78 -34.84 5.67
CA GLY A 163 10.49 -35.38 5.24
C GLY A 163 9.32 -35.02 6.18
N ARG A 164 9.48 -34.03 7.07
CA ARG A 164 8.44 -33.53 7.96
C ARG A 164 7.71 -32.35 7.27
N GLY A 165 6.39 -32.44 7.17
CA GLY A 165 5.58 -31.45 6.44
C GLY A 165 5.32 -30.13 7.18
N ALA A 166 5.79 -29.96 8.42
CA ALA A 166 5.64 -28.72 9.19
C ALA A 166 6.83 -28.55 10.15
N ALA A 167 7.31 -27.30 10.29
CA ALA A 167 8.18 -26.90 11.40
C ALA A 167 7.28 -26.49 12.57
N THR A 168 7.46 -27.09 13.72
CA THR A 168 6.86 -26.73 15.01
C THR A 168 7.84 -25.92 15.83
#